data_295f911f05758bc940619cbb4bff7589
#
_entry.id   295f911f05758bc940619cbb4bff7589
#
_cell.length_a   1.000
_cell.length_b   1.000
_cell.length_c   1.000
_cell.angle_alpha   90.00
_cell.angle_beta   90.00
_cell.angle_gamma   90.00
#
_symmetry.space_group_name_H-M   'P 1'
#
loop_
_entity.id
_entity.type
_entity.pdbx_description
1 polymer ?
#
loop_
_entity_poly.entity_id
_entity_poly.type
_entity_poly.pdbx_seq_one_letter_code
_entity_poly.pdbx_strand_id
1 'polypeptide(L)'
;MKTLLIDGNNLFKIGFHGVREFYHNGKHIGGVFHFLNTIKKFLEDNNYDKVIVFWDGENNSSTRKKIYPQYKENRRNTMTDEKYQSYDDQKTRVRSYLEEIFVRQLEVPNNESDDLIAYYCLISENEEKTIFSADKDYLQLVNDKVRVYNPSHRKFFVKNDRVSLQEIKVPVENTKTLKILMGDKSDNINGIYGLGEKTLVKFFPEVQTEIVSVKYILEKSEELLKEFKDNNTLKNILTGKTKLGIFGEEYYQINEQIIDLSNPLITEDAKELVLAYYEESLDPEDRGYRNLIRMMTEDGFFKFLPKKDEAWVDFVRPFMKLTRKEKMYHKKNQTK
;
A
#
# COMPACT_ATOMS: atom_id res chain seq x y z
N MET A 1 18.19 -4.89 9.66
CA MET A 1 18.04 -3.86 8.61
C MET A 1 16.66 -3.27 8.73
N LYS A 2 16.50 -1.97 8.48
CA LYS A 2 15.19 -1.26 8.47
C LYS A 2 14.86 -0.85 7.05
N THR A 3 13.77 -1.38 6.52
CA THR A 3 13.36 -1.14 5.12
C THR A 3 12.06 -0.33 5.07
N LEU A 4 12.03 0.68 4.21
CA LEU A 4 10.84 1.47 3.89
C LEU A 4 10.29 0.98 2.55
N LEU A 5 9.06 0.47 2.56
CA LEU A 5 8.32 0.02 1.40
C LEU A 5 7.22 1.04 1.10
N ILE A 6 7.28 1.69 -0.04
CA ILE A 6 6.36 2.79 -0.40
C ILE A 6 5.40 2.30 -1.48
N ASP A 7 4.11 2.42 -1.21
CA ASP A 7 3.07 2.31 -2.22
C ASP A 7 3.08 3.58 -3.08
N GLY A 8 3.73 3.47 -4.25
CA GLY A 8 3.99 4.60 -5.13
C GLY A 8 2.70 5.20 -5.70
N ASN A 9 1.75 4.36 -6.10
CA ASN A 9 0.49 4.82 -6.66
C ASN A 9 -0.38 5.53 -5.62
N ASN A 10 -0.47 4.98 -4.40
CA ASN A 10 -1.23 5.60 -3.31
C ASN A 10 -0.63 6.96 -2.92
N LEU A 11 0.67 7.01 -2.68
CA LEU A 11 1.35 8.25 -2.31
C LEU A 11 1.25 9.30 -3.42
N PHE A 12 1.45 8.92 -4.69
CA PHE A 12 1.36 9.84 -5.81
C PHE A 12 -0.06 10.40 -5.97
N LYS A 13 -1.07 9.53 -5.86
CA LYS A 13 -2.49 9.93 -5.93
C LYS A 13 -2.85 10.93 -4.84
N ILE A 14 -2.39 10.71 -3.61
CA ILE A 14 -2.59 11.66 -2.49
C ILE A 14 -1.97 13.01 -2.83
N GLY A 15 -0.74 13.02 -3.34
CA GLY A 15 -0.04 14.24 -3.72
C GLY A 15 -0.70 14.98 -4.87
N PHE A 16 -1.07 14.28 -5.92
CA PHE A 16 -1.66 14.89 -7.12
C PHE A 16 -3.03 15.51 -6.85
N HIS A 17 -3.88 14.86 -6.04
CA HIS A 17 -5.23 15.34 -5.76
C HIS A 17 -5.35 16.20 -4.50
N GLY A 18 -4.43 16.03 -3.54
CA GLY A 18 -4.55 16.65 -2.22
C GLY A 18 -3.78 17.95 -2.03
N VAL A 19 -2.94 18.33 -2.98
CA VAL A 19 -2.13 19.57 -2.87
C VAL A 19 -2.60 20.66 -3.81
N ARG A 20 -2.24 21.90 -3.42
CA ARG A 20 -2.44 23.05 -4.29
C ARG A 20 -1.67 22.86 -5.60
N GLU A 21 -2.30 23.18 -6.70
CA GLU A 21 -1.66 23.13 -8.00
C GLU A 21 -0.47 24.10 -8.05
N PHE A 22 0.69 23.57 -8.43
CA PHE A 22 1.92 24.33 -8.67
C PHE A 22 2.26 24.26 -10.15
N TYR A 23 2.41 25.42 -10.75
CA TYR A 23 2.78 25.55 -12.16
C TYR A 23 4.16 26.15 -12.33
N HIS A 24 4.94 25.59 -13.23
CA HIS A 24 6.18 26.16 -13.72
C HIS A 24 6.20 26.08 -15.25
N ASN A 25 6.39 27.22 -15.92
CA ASN A 25 6.38 27.33 -17.39
C ASN A 25 5.14 26.64 -18.03
N GLY A 26 3.96 26.83 -17.44
CA GLY A 26 2.70 26.26 -17.90
C GLY A 26 2.49 24.77 -17.57
N LYS A 27 3.48 24.10 -16.95
CA LYS A 27 3.36 22.70 -16.54
C LYS A 27 2.99 22.59 -15.06
N HIS A 28 2.02 21.75 -14.76
CA HIS A 28 1.69 21.37 -13.39
C HIS A 28 2.73 20.40 -12.84
N ILE A 29 3.30 20.70 -11.66
CA ILE A 29 4.37 19.90 -11.01
C ILE A 29 4.06 19.58 -9.54
N GLY A 30 2.85 19.92 -9.06
CA GLY A 30 2.48 19.79 -7.65
C GLY A 30 2.60 18.38 -7.12
N GLY A 31 2.17 17.38 -7.90
CA GLY A 31 2.28 15.96 -7.53
C GLY A 31 3.73 15.51 -7.38
N VAL A 32 4.60 15.92 -8.30
CA VAL A 32 6.05 15.60 -8.25
C VAL A 32 6.67 16.17 -6.97
N PHE A 33 6.47 17.46 -6.74
CA PHE A 33 7.03 18.13 -5.56
C PHE A 33 6.52 17.52 -4.27
N HIS A 34 5.21 17.25 -4.16
CA HIS A 34 4.62 16.67 -2.96
C HIS A 34 5.17 15.27 -2.67
N PHE A 35 5.23 14.42 -3.69
CA PHE A 35 5.72 13.05 -3.56
C PHE A 35 7.14 13.03 -2.98
N LEU A 36 8.07 13.74 -3.65
CA LEU A 36 9.48 13.77 -3.25
C LEU A 36 9.68 14.42 -1.88
N ASN A 37 8.99 15.54 -1.62
CA ASN A 37 9.11 16.25 -0.34
C ASN A 37 8.51 15.45 0.83
N THR A 38 7.48 14.65 0.57
CA THR A 38 6.89 13.76 1.59
C THR A 38 7.88 12.67 1.99
N ILE A 39 8.50 12.00 1.03
CA ILE A 39 9.53 10.98 1.31
C ILE A 39 10.74 11.62 2.00
N LYS A 40 11.22 12.76 1.48
CA LYS A 40 12.33 13.51 2.09
C LYS A 40 12.08 13.77 3.56
N LYS A 41 10.95 14.40 3.90
CA LYS A 41 10.61 14.72 5.29
C LYS A 41 10.50 13.47 6.15
N PHE A 42 9.89 12.41 5.63
CA PHE A 42 9.77 11.16 6.35
C PHE A 42 11.14 10.52 6.66
N LEU A 43 12.09 10.60 5.72
CA LEU A 43 13.46 10.12 5.90
C LEU A 43 14.31 11.00 6.81
N GLU A 44 14.00 12.30 6.94
CA GLU A 44 14.65 13.18 7.92
C GLU A 44 14.30 12.79 9.36
N ASP A 45 13.04 12.44 9.59
CA ASP A 45 12.52 12.08 10.90
C ASP A 45 12.75 10.59 11.25
N ASN A 46 12.98 9.75 10.25
CA ASN A 46 13.09 8.31 10.42
C ASN A 46 14.33 7.74 9.72
N ASN A 47 15.00 6.83 10.40
CA ASN A 47 16.24 6.24 9.91
C ASN A 47 15.98 4.88 9.26
N TYR A 48 16.12 4.79 7.94
CA TYR A 48 16.02 3.55 7.16
C TYR A 48 17.36 3.19 6.52
N ASP A 49 17.56 1.91 6.26
CA ASP A 49 18.74 1.39 5.58
C ASP A 49 18.48 1.18 4.10
N LYS A 50 17.22 0.87 3.72
CA LYS A 50 16.76 0.64 2.36
C LYS A 50 15.40 1.31 2.13
N VAL A 51 15.18 1.83 0.93
CA VAL A 51 13.87 2.38 0.49
C VAL A 51 13.54 1.79 -0.87
N ILE A 52 12.34 1.27 -1.02
CA ILE A 52 11.83 0.73 -2.29
C ILE A 52 10.44 1.31 -2.54
N VAL A 53 10.21 1.82 -3.74
CA VAL A 53 8.90 2.26 -4.22
C VAL A 53 8.32 1.19 -5.14
N PHE A 54 7.12 0.72 -4.83
CA PHE A 54 6.40 -0.25 -5.63
C PHE A 54 5.29 0.45 -6.42
N TRP A 55 5.19 0.11 -7.69
CA TRP A 55 4.19 0.64 -8.60
C TRP A 55 3.27 -0.47 -9.10
N ASP A 56 2.00 -0.14 -9.33
CA ASP A 56 1.09 -1.03 -10.03
C ASP A 56 1.56 -1.24 -11.46
N GLY A 57 1.66 -2.50 -11.86
CA GLY A 57 2.03 -2.85 -13.22
C GLY A 57 0.89 -2.61 -14.23
N GLU A 58 1.24 -2.68 -15.50
CA GLU A 58 0.22 -2.72 -16.56
C GLU A 58 -0.70 -3.94 -16.36
N ASN A 59 -2.01 -3.78 -16.57
CA ASN A 59 -3.02 -4.81 -16.34
C ASN A 59 -2.98 -5.44 -14.93
N ASN A 60 -2.59 -4.67 -13.93
CA ASN A 60 -2.32 -5.12 -12.55
C ASN A 60 -3.43 -5.98 -11.93
N SER A 61 -4.70 -5.69 -12.21
CA SER A 61 -5.84 -6.43 -11.66
C SER A 61 -6.17 -7.75 -12.40
N SER A 62 -5.41 -8.12 -13.43
CA SER A 62 -5.71 -9.26 -14.29
C SER A 62 -5.77 -10.59 -13.53
N THR A 63 -4.89 -10.80 -12.56
CA THR A 63 -4.84 -12.02 -11.75
C THR A 63 -6.09 -12.15 -10.87
N ARG A 64 -6.48 -11.08 -10.16
CA ARG A 64 -7.71 -11.06 -9.36
C ARG A 64 -8.97 -11.19 -10.22
N LYS A 65 -9.01 -10.60 -11.41
CA LYS A 65 -10.15 -10.71 -12.34
C LYS A 65 -10.36 -12.11 -12.91
N LYS A 66 -9.32 -12.94 -12.97
CA LYS A 66 -9.47 -14.37 -13.34
C LYS A 66 -10.24 -15.15 -12.28
N ILE A 67 -10.11 -14.75 -11.01
CA ILE A 67 -10.79 -15.39 -9.86
C ILE A 67 -12.17 -14.75 -9.67
N TYR A 68 -12.23 -13.41 -9.70
CA TYR A 68 -13.44 -12.62 -9.50
C TYR A 68 -13.57 -11.56 -10.60
N PRO A 69 -14.29 -11.84 -11.71
CA PRO A 69 -14.36 -10.96 -12.87
C PRO A 69 -14.84 -9.54 -12.58
N GLN A 70 -15.70 -9.35 -11.58
CA GLN A 70 -16.23 -8.05 -11.17
C GLN A 70 -15.24 -7.19 -10.35
N TYR A 71 -14.05 -7.72 -10.04
CA TYR A 71 -13.04 -6.98 -9.27
C TYR A 71 -12.70 -5.63 -9.92
N LYS A 72 -12.86 -4.54 -9.17
CA LYS A 72 -12.62 -3.15 -9.59
C LYS A 72 -13.41 -2.68 -10.83
N GLU A 73 -14.48 -3.39 -11.22
CA GLU A 73 -15.29 -3.04 -12.40
C GLU A 73 -16.03 -1.70 -12.23
N ASN A 74 -16.35 -1.33 -10.99
CA ASN A 74 -16.98 -0.05 -10.63
C ASN A 74 -16.04 1.16 -10.72
N ARG A 75 -14.71 0.94 -10.88
CA ARG A 75 -13.76 2.04 -11.00
C ARG A 75 -13.85 2.69 -12.37
N ARG A 76 -14.29 3.94 -12.39
CA ARG A 76 -14.35 4.77 -13.60
C ARG A 76 -13.25 5.83 -13.53
N ASN A 77 -12.59 6.06 -14.65
CA ASN A 77 -11.76 7.25 -14.77
C ASN A 77 -12.69 8.47 -14.84
N THR A 78 -12.63 9.33 -13.83
CA THR A 78 -13.43 10.57 -13.78
C THR A 78 -12.61 11.82 -14.14
N MET A 79 -11.34 11.63 -14.51
CA MET A 79 -10.48 12.74 -14.94
C MET A 79 -10.76 13.10 -16.39
N THR A 80 -10.66 14.40 -16.70
CA THR A 80 -10.58 14.85 -18.09
C THR A 80 -9.29 14.35 -18.74
N ASP A 81 -9.25 14.26 -20.05
CA ASP A 81 -8.07 13.79 -20.78
C ASP A 81 -6.82 14.61 -20.44
N GLU A 82 -6.95 15.93 -20.35
CA GLU A 82 -5.87 16.85 -19.97
C GLU A 82 -5.34 16.55 -18.54
N LYS A 83 -6.24 16.32 -17.59
CA LYS A 83 -5.88 16.00 -16.22
C LYS A 83 -5.25 14.62 -16.13
N TYR A 84 -5.73 13.67 -16.91
CA TYR A 84 -5.15 12.34 -17.00
C TYR A 84 -3.73 12.39 -17.57
N GLN A 85 -3.52 13.13 -18.65
CA GLN A 85 -2.19 13.33 -19.24
C GLN A 85 -1.24 13.98 -18.23
N SER A 86 -1.69 15.04 -17.53
CA SER A 86 -0.90 15.67 -16.48
C SER A 86 -0.56 14.72 -15.32
N TYR A 87 -1.47 13.81 -14.97
CA TYR A 87 -1.23 12.79 -13.96
C TYR A 87 -0.12 11.82 -14.40
N ASP A 88 -0.19 11.33 -15.62
CA ASP A 88 0.76 10.37 -16.18
C ASP A 88 2.14 11.01 -16.38
N ASP A 89 2.21 12.21 -16.95
CA ASP A 89 3.45 12.98 -17.11
C ASP A 89 4.15 13.21 -15.75
N GLN A 90 3.39 13.60 -14.72
CA GLN A 90 3.97 13.83 -13.40
C GLN A 90 4.39 12.52 -12.72
N LYS A 91 3.63 11.43 -12.88
CA LYS A 91 4.03 10.09 -12.36
C LYS A 91 5.35 9.65 -13.01
N THR A 92 5.46 9.78 -14.31
CA THR A 92 6.69 9.49 -15.06
C THR A 92 7.85 10.38 -14.58
N ARG A 93 7.58 11.65 -14.34
CA ARG A 93 8.61 12.59 -13.85
C ARG A 93 9.06 12.24 -12.41
N VAL A 94 8.16 11.80 -11.53
CA VAL A 94 8.52 11.29 -10.20
C VAL A 94 9.47 10.11 -10.32
N ARG A 95 9.18 9.16 -11.21
CA ARG A 95 10.02 7.97 -11.41
C ARG A 95 11.43 8.37 -11.86
N SER A 96 11.54 9.32 -12.78
CA SER A 96 12.85 9.86 -13.20
C SER A 96 13.62 10.50 -12.04
N TYR A 97 12.93 11.24 -11.16
CA TYR A 97 13.57 11.81 -9.96
C TYR A 97 14.07 10.72 -9.00
N LEU A 98 13.27 9.67 -8.77
CA LEU A 98 13.65 8.57 -7.89
C LEU A 98 14.91 7.84 -8.39
N GLU A 99 15.06 7.68 -9.71
CA GLU A 99 16.28 7.15 -10.31
C GLU A 99 17.50 8.04 -10.00
N GLU A 100 17.36 9.35 -10.15
CA GLU A 100 18.46 10.29 -9.92
C GLU A 100 18.85 10.44 -8.44
N ILE A 101 17.94 10.15 -7.51
CA ILE A 101 18.21 10.14 -6.06
C ILE A 101 18.48 8.74 -5.51
N PHE A 102 18.65 7.74 -6.37
CA PHE A 102 19.01 6.37 -6.04
C PHE A 102 18.00 5.61 -5.18
N VAL A 103 16.72 5.92 -5.33
CA VAL A 103 15.64 5.15 -4.71
C VAL A 103 15.21 4.04 -5.64
N ARG A 104 15.21 2.82 -5.14
CA ARG A 104 14.79 1.65 -5.90
C ARG A 104 13.32 1.72 -6.23
N GLN A 105 12.97 1.23 -7.43
CA GLN A 105 11.59 1.18 -7.90
C GLN A 105 11.31 -0.18 -8.52
N LEU A 106 10.15 -0.74 -8.22
CA LEU A 106 9.69 -1.98 -8.83
C LEU A 106 8.26 -1.82 -9.36
N GLU A 107 8.08 -2.20 -10.60
CA GLU A 107 6.81 -2.34 -11.30
C GLU A 107 6.86 -3.62 -12.11
N VAL A 108 5.84 -4.47 -11.99
CA VAL A 108 5.78 -5.73 -12.72
C VAL A 108 4.41 -5.88 -13.38
N PRO A 109 4.32 -6.08 -14.70
CA PRO A 109 3.05 -6.27 -15.38
C PRO A 109 2.19 -7.37 -14.72
N ASN A 110 0.88 -7.19 -14.76
CA ASN A 110 -0.12 -8.08 -14.18
C ASN A 110 -0.08 -8.25 -12.64
N ASN A 111 0.70 -7.42 -11.94
CA ASN A 111 0.79 -7.44 -10.49
C ASN A 111 0.41 -6.09 -9.89
N GLU A 112 -0.31 -6.12 -8.78
CA GLU A 112 -0.60 -4.94 -7.97
C GLU A 112 0.56 -4.65 -7.02
N SER A 113 0.79 -3.39 -6.70
CA SER A 113 1.86 -2.97 -5.78
C SER A 113 1.70 -3.56 -4.38
N ASP A 114 0.46 -3.80 -3.94
CA ASP A 114 0.16 -4.40 -2.65
C ASP A 114 0.62 -5.86 -2.55
N ASP A 115 0.46 -6.66 -3.62
CA ASP A 115 0.97 -8.02 -3.70
C ASP A 115 2.51 -8.06 -3.71
N LEU A 116 3.15 -7.13 -4.44
CA LEU A 116 4.61 -7.04 -4.48
C LEU A 116 5.16 -6.67 -3.10
N ILE A 117 4.55 -5.71 -2.40
CA ILE A 117 4.93 -5.31 -1.04
C ILE A 117 4.71 -6.46 -0.06
N ALA A 118 3.57 -7.15 -0.16
CA ALA A 118 3.24 -8.27 0.69
C ALA A 118 4.25 -9.42 0.52
N TYR A 119 4.60 -9.76 -0.71
CA TYR A 119 5.60 -10.78 -1.00
C TYR A 119 6.99 -10.39 -0.49
N TYR A 120 7.40 -9.12 -0.65
CA TYR A 120 8.64 -8.63 -0.03
C TYR A 120 8.62 -8.82 1.49
N CYS A 121 7.49 -8.55 2.15
CA CYS A 121 7.35 -8.78 3.58
C CYS A 121 7.52 -10.25 3.96
N LEU A 122 7.05 -11.19 3.15
CA LEU A 122 7.17 -12.63 3.38
C LEU A 122 8.63 -13.11 3.26
N ILE A 123 9.35 -12.73 2.20
CA ILE A 123 10.73 -13.21 1.99
C ILE A 123 11.76 -12.55 2.89
N SER A 124 11.41 -11.44 3.54
CA SER A 124 12.31 -10.62 4.38
C SER A 124 11.94 -10.65 5.87
N GLU A 125 11.55 -11.79 6.41
CA GLU A 125 11.02 -11.93 7.79
C GLU A 125 11.92 -11.33 8.88
N ASN A 126 13.23 -11.37 8.68
CA ASN A 126 14.21 -10.85 9.65
C ASN A 126 14.41 -9.33 9.63
N GLU A 127 13.83 -8.63 8.65
CA GLU A 127 13.94 -7.18 8.55
C GLU A 127 12.79 -6.47 9.27
N GLU A 128 13.10 -5.31 9.88
CA GLU A 128 12.06 -4.37 10.32
C GLU A 128 11.56 -3.59 9.09
N LYS A 129 10.25 -3.62 8.84
CA LYS A 129 9.64 -2.96 7.69
C LYS A 129 8.64 -1.90 8.11
N THR A 130 8.63 -0.82 7.35
CA THR A 130 7.55 0.17 7.41
C THR A 130 6.92 0.24 6.02
N ILE A 131 5.64 -0.07 5.92
CA ILE A 131 4.85 0.15 4.71
C ILE A 131 4.30 1.57 4.77
N PHE A 132 4.59 2.38 3.76
CA PHE A 132 4.14 3.76 3.66
C PHE A 132 2.96 3.83 2.69
N SER A 133 1.75 3.80 3.21
CA SER A 133 0.51 3.89 2.44
C SER A 133 -0.66 4.34 3.31
N ALA A 134 -1.63 5.05 2.73
CA ALA A 134 -2.92 5.35 3.36
C ALA A 134 -3.93 4.20 3.21
N ASP A 135 -3.60 3.18 2.40
CA ASP A 135 -4.47 2.02 2.20
C ASP A 135 -4.53 1.15 3.46
N LYS A 136 -5.76 0.87 3.89
CA LYS A 136 -6.00 0.05 5.08
C LYS A 136 -5.74 -1.44 4.84
N ASP A 137 -5.63 -1.88 3.60
CA ASP A 137 -5.39 -3.28 3.26
C ASP A 137 -4.05 -3.77 3.79
N TYR A 138 -3.06 -2.89 3.84
CA TYR A 138 -1.76 -3.22 4.44
C TYR A 138 -1.81 -3.47 5.96
N LEU A 139 -2.87 -3.08 6.66
CA LEU A 139 -2.99 -3.30 8.11
C LEU A 139 -3.02 -4.80 8.45
N GLN A 140 -3.46 -5.65 7.54
CA GLN A 140 -3.42 -7.10 7.70
C GLN A 140 -2.01 -7.68 7.76
N LEU A 141 -0.99 -6.95 7.26
CA LEU A 141 0.42 -7.35 7.28
C LEU A 141 1.15 -6.94 8.57
N VAL A 142 0.49 -6.16 9.44
CA VAL A 142 1.08 -5.66 10.68
C VAL A 142 1.43 -6.82 11.61
N ASN A 143 2.68 -6.85 12.08
CA ASN A 143 3.18 -7.83 13.03
C ASN A 143 4.37 -7.26 13.82
N ASP A 144 5.15 -8.10 14.52
CA ASP A 144 6.30 -7.65 15.33
C ASP A 144 7.42 -7.00 14.49
N LYS A 145 7.47 -7.24 13.17
CA LYS A 145 8.50 -6.74 12.25
C LYS A 145 7.95 -5.78 11.18
N VAL A 146 6.64 -5.76 10.96
CA VAL A 146 5.98 -4.94 9.95
C VAL A 146 5.05 -3.95 10.63
N ARG A 147 5.22 -2.67 10.33
CA ARG A 147 4.31 -1.60 10.71
C ARG A 147 3.86 -0.81 9.48
N VAL A 148 2.71 -0.16 9.56
CA VAL A 148 2.16 0.68 8.49
C VAL A 148 2.19 2.14 8.93
N TYR A 149 2.72 3.03 8.09
CA TYR A 149 2.60 4.47 8.26
C TYR A 149 1.55 5.02 7.31
N ASN A 150 0.51 5.63 7.87
CA ASN A 150 -0.52 6.31 7.09
C ASN A 150 -0.17 7.80 6.95
N PRO A 151 0.20 8.27 5.75
CA PRO A 151 0.61 9.67 5.53
C PRO A 151 -0.54 10.67 5.67
N SER A 152 -1.80 10.26 5.41
CA SER A 152 -2.97 11.12 5.54
C SER A 152 -3.28 11.46 7.00
N HIS A 153 -3.04 10.51 7.90
CA HIS A 153 -3.26 10.68 9.33
C HIS A 153 -1.96 10.93 10.11
N ARG A 154 -0.81 10.86 9.45
CA ARG A 154 0.53 10.96 10.06
C ARG A 154 0.70 10.02 11.26
N LYS A 155 0.22 8.79 11.12
CA LYS A 155 0.16 7.81 12.20
C LYS A 155 0.78 6.49 11.78
N PHE A 156 1.57 5.89 12.69
CA PHE A 156 1.98 4.51 12.60
C PHE A 156 0.86 3.60 13.15
N PHE A 157 0.70 2.45 12.51
CA PHE A 157 -0.04 1.32 13.02
C PHE A 157 0.94 0.18 13.28
N VAL A 158 0.91 -0.34 14.47
CA VAL A 158 1.73 -1.46 14.95
C VAL A 158 0.84 -2.59 15.46
N LYS A 159 1.42 -3.75 15.75
CA LYS A 159 0.71 -4.89 16.34
C LYS A 159 -0.06 -4.48 17.60
N ASN A 160 -1.26 -5.01 17.74
CA ASN A 160 -2.21 -4.69 18.80
C ASN A 160 -2.79 -3.26 18.76
N ASP A 161 -2.45 -2.46 17.76
CA ASP A 161 -3.13 -1.17 17.55
C ASP A 161 -4.58 -1.38 17.13
N ARG A 162 -5.36 -0.31 17.27
CA ARG A 162 -6.76 -0.29 16.85
C ARG A 162 -6.96 0.72 15.72
N VAL A 163 -7.68 0.31 14.70
CA VAL A 163 -8.08 1.14 13.57
C VAL A 163 -9.55 1.49 13.62
N SER A 164 -9.88 2.73 13.30
CA SER A 164 -11.27 3.15 13.12
C SER A 164 -11.71 2.79 11.69
N LEU A 165 -12.78 2.02 11.59
CA LEU A 165 -13.58 1.86 10.38
C LEU A 165 -14.52 3.06 10.24
N GLN A 166 -15.73 2.87 9.72
CA GLN A 166 -16.69 4.00 9.62
C GLN A 166 -17.36 4.28 10.98
N GLU A 167 -17.87 3.25 11.64
CA GLU A 167 -18.67 3.38 12.87
C GLU A 167 -18.05 2.67 14.08
N ILE A 168 -17.13 1.74 13.87
CA ILE A 168 -16.49 0.94 14.92
C ILE A 168 -14.98 1.06 14.93
N LYS A 169 -14.38 0.67 16.06
CA LYS A 169 -12.93 0.59 16.22
C LYS A 169 -12.54 -0.82 16.60
N VAL A 170 -11.62 -1.40 15.82
CA VAL A 170 -11.22 -2.81 15.90
C VAL A 170 -9.71 -2.96 15.97
N PRO A 171 -9.17 -4.11 16.47
CA PRO A 171 -7.77 -4.47 16.29
C PRO A 171 -7.37 -4.45 14.81
N VAL A 172 -6.16 -4.03 14.49
CA VAL A 172 -5.65 -3.99 13.11
C VAL A 172 -5.63 -5.37 12.48
N GLU A 173 -5.42 -6.40 13.27
CA GLU A 173 -5.40 -7.81 12.88
C GLU A 173 -6.77 -8.30 12.35
N ASN A 174 -7.86 -7.65 12.75
CA ASN A 174 -9.20 -8.01 12.29
C ASN A 174 -9.55 -7.45 10.91
N THR A 175 -8.74 -6.56 10.35
CA THR A 175 -9.05 -5.89 9.07
C THR A 175 -9.30 -6.88 7.93
N LYS A 176 -8.47 -7.94 7.81
CA LYS A 176 -8.67 -9.02 6.83
C LYS A 176 -10.01 -9.75 7.05
N THR A 177 -10.25 -10.26 8.25
CA THR A 177 -11.48 -10.99 8.59
C THR A 177 -12.73 -10.15 8.29
N LEU A 178 -12.71 -8.89 8.69
CA LEU A 178 -13.86 -8.01 8.48
C LEU A 178 -14.08 -7.68 6.99
N LYS A 179 -13.01 -7.53 6.22
CA LYS A 179 -13.09 -7.30 4.77
C LYS A 179 -13.62 -8.54 4.04
N ILE A 180 -13.21 -9.75 4.45
CA ILE A 180 -13.77 -11.00 3.89
C ILE A 180 -15.28 -11.08 4.16
N LEU A 181 -15.73 -10.72 5.36
CA LEU A 181 -17.14 -10.82 5.75
C LEU A 181 -18.01 -9.71 5.14
N MET A 182 -17.54 -8.46 5.21
CA MET A 182 -18.32 -7.28 4.81
C MET A 182 -18.09 -6.86 3.35
N GLY A 183 -17.10 -7.47 2.70
CA GLY A 183 -16.67 -7.06 1.36
C GLY A 183 -15.91 -5.74 1.34
N ASP A 184 -15.63 -5.26 0.13
CA ASP A 184 -15.04 -3.96 -0.13
C ASP A 184 -15.72 -3.27 -1.32
N LYS A 185 -16.40 -2.18 -1.03
CA LYS A 185 -17.09 -1.39 -2.07
C LYS A 185 -16.12 -0.72 -3.03
N SER A 186 -14.91 -0.35 -2.58
CA SER A 186 -13.92 0.32 -3.42
C SER A 186 -13.38 -0.60 -4.51
N ASP A 187 -13.30 -1.90 -4.21
CA ASP A 187 -12.82 -2.95 -5.10
C ASP A 187 -13.94 -3.80 -5.71
N ASN A 188 -15.19 -3.38 -5.48
CA ASN A 188 -16.37 -4.08 -5.94
C ASN A 188 -16.49 -5.53 -5.43
N ILE A 189 -15.96 -5.77 -4.22
CA ILE A 189 -16.04 -7.06 -3.56
C ILE A 189 -17.32 -7.11 -2.72
N ASN A 190 -18.17 -8.10 -2.98
CA ASN A 190 -19.44 -8.23 -2.28
C ASN A 190 -19.24 -8.77 -0.86
N GLY A 191 -19.97 -8.19 0.09
CA GLY A 191 -20.07 -8.69 1.47
C GLY A 191 -21.34 -9.50 1.71
N ILE A 192 -21.41 -10.14 2.88
CA ILE A 192 -22.58 -10.86 3.36
C ILE A 192 -23.79 -9.92 3.44
N TYR A 193 -24.92 -10.33 2.90
CA TYR A 193 -26.14 -9.51 2.87
C TYR A 193 -26.68 -9.26 4.27
N GLY A 194 -26.81 -7.97 4.61
CA GLY A 194 -27.27 -7.52 5.92
C GLY A 194 -26.18 -7.42 7.00
N LEU A 195 -24.93 -7.78 6.69
CA LEU A 195 -23.81 -7.68 7.61
C LEU A 195 -23.03 -6.39 7.39
N GLY A 196 -23.37 -5.37 8.17
CA GLY A 196 -22.59 -4.14 8.29
C GLY A 196 -21.98 -4.00 9.67
N GLU A 197 -21.18 -2.96 9.90
CA GLU A 197 -20.45 -2.75 11.16
C GLU A 197 -21.37 -2.80 12.40
N LYS A 198 -22.53 -2.15 12.37
CA LYS A 198 -23.50 -2.18 13.47
C LYS A 198 -24.03 -3.57 13.76
N THR A 199 -24.35 -4.31 12.72
CA THR A 199 -24.88 -5.67 12.85
C THR A 199 -23.78 -6.62 13.34
N LEU A 200 -22.56 -6.43 12.87
CA LEU A 200 -21.40 -7.20 13.31
C LEU A 200 -21.19 -7.04 14.81
N VAL A 201 -21.11 -5.81 15.33
CA VAL A 201 -20.92 -5.54 16.77
C VAL A 201 -22.09 -6.02 17.61
N LYS A 202 -23.30 -5.97 17.07
CA LYS A 202 -24.50 -6.46 17.78
C LYS A 202 -24.42 -7.96 18.09
N PHE A 203 -23.94 -8.78 17.16
CA PHE A 203 -23.86 -10.23 17.31
C PHE A 203 -22.48 -10.72 17.76
N PHE A 204 -21.43 -9.96 17.46
CA PHE A 204 -20.03 -10.31 17.72
C PHE A 204 -19.31 -9.09 18.35
N PRO A 205 -19.68 -8.65 19.55
CA PRO A 205 -19.08 -7.47 20.19
C PRO A 205 -17.57 -7.62 20.42
N GLU A 206 -17.08 -8.84 20.58
CA GLU A 206 -15.66 -9.20 20.74
C GLU A 206 -14.76 -8.77 19.55
N VAL A 207 -15.33 -8.58 18.36
CA VAL A 207 -14.55 -8.08 17.20
C VAL A 207 -13.89 -6.71 17.48
N GLN A 208 -14.41 -5.98 18.46
CA GLN A 208 -13.88 -4.69 18.85
C GLN A 208 -12.65 -4.80 19.77
N THR A 209 -12.50 -5.90 20.50
CA THR A 209 -11.50 -6.04 21.57
C THR A 209 -10.56 -7.22 21.38
N GLU A 210 -10.99 -8.23 20.65
CA GLU A 210 -10.27 -9.50 20.46
C GLU A 210 -9.94 -9.72 18.98
N ILE A 211 -8.90 -10.52 18.71
CA ILE A 211 -8.58 -10.98 17.37
C ILE A 211 -9.51 -12.13 17.02
N VAL A 212 -10.28 -11.97 15.94
CA VAL A 212 -11.27 -12.95 15.49
C VAL A 212 -10.96 -13.44 14.08
N SER A 213 -11.26 -14.73 13.83
CA SER A 213 -11.14 -15.32 12.49
C SER A 213 -12.52 -15.48 11.83
N VAL A 214 -12.54 -15.70 10.51
CA VAL A 214 -13.77 -16.05 9.78
C VAL A 214 -14.39 -17.32 10.39
N LYS A 215 -13.58 -18.33 10.69
CA LYS A 215 -14.02 -19.58 11.32
C LYS A 215 -14.74 -19.31 12.65
N TYR A 216 -14.16 -18.47 13.51
CA TYR A 216 -14.80 -18.09 14.77
C TYR A 216 -16.19 -17.45 14.55
N ILE A 217 -16.32 -16.57 13.59
CA ILE A 217 -17.60 -15.91 13.26
C ILE A 217 -18.63 -16.93 12.75
N LEU A 218 -18.21 -17.91 11.95
CA LEU A 218 -19.09 -18.98 11.47
C LEU A 218 -19.59 -19.85 12.64
N GLU A 219 -18.70 -20.38 13.47
CA GLU A 219 -19.03 -21.21 14.63
C GLU A 219 -19.97 -20.45 15.61
N LYS A 220 -19.64 -19.20 15.88
CA LYS A 220 -20.48 -18.35 16.75
C LYS A 220 -21.85 -18.05 16.14
N SER A 221 -21.95 -17.92 14.82
CA SER A 221 -23.22 -17.75 14.12
C SER A 221 -24.14 -18.96 14.28
N GLU A 222 -23.58 -20.18 14.23
CA GLU A 222 -24.33 -21.42 14.49
C GLU A 222 -24.88 -21.48 15.94
N GLU A 223 -24.07 -21.06 16.93
CA GLU A 223 -24.49 -20.99 18.31
C GLU A 223 -25.61 -19.97 18.50
N LEU A 224 -25.44 -18.77 17.98
CA LEU A 224 -26.42 -17.67 18.08
C LEU A 224 -27.75 -18.00 17.39
N LEU A 225 -27.74 -18.83 16.33
CA LEU A 225 -29.00 -19.26 15.69
C LEU A 225 -29.84 -20.19 16.57
N LYS A 226 -29.29 -20.83 17.59
CA LYS A 226 -30.08 -21.61 18.57
C LYS A 226 -30.98 -20.68 19.39
N GLU A 227 -30.50 -19.45 19.67
CA GLU A 227 -31.23 -18.42 20.38
C GLU A 227 -32.08 -17.55 19.42
N PHE A 228 -31.48 -17.08 18.33
CA PHE A 228 -32.09 -16.19 17.34
C PHE A 228 -32.51 -16.95 16.08
N LYS A 229 -33.38 -17.96 16.20
CA LYS A 229 -33.74 -18.95 15.16
C LYS A 229 -34.10 -18.38 13.79
N ASP A 230 -34.68 -17.19 13.73
CA ASP A 230 -35.15 -16.56 12.50
C ASP A 230 -34.30 -15.39 12.04
N ASN A 231 -33.08 -15.22 12.58
CA ASN A 231 -32.20 -14.16 12.18
C ASN A 231 -31.60 -14.37 10.78
N ASN A 232 -32.05 -13.58 9.83
CA ASN A 232 -31.61 -13.69 8.44
C ASN A 232 -30.11 -13.39 8.25
N THR A 233 -29.53 -12.46 9.02
CA THR A 233 -28.10 -12.14 8.86
C THR A 233 -27.22 -13.30 9.31
N LEU A 234 -27.54 -13.95 10.45
CA LEU A 234 -26.79 -15.13 10.90
C LEU A 234 -26.92 -16.30 9.89
N LYS A 235 -28.12 -16.50 9.33
CA LYS A 235 -28.32 -17.49 8.24
C LYS A 235 -27.51 -17.11 7.00
N ASN A 236 -27.44 -15.83 6.64
CA ASN A 236 -26.67 -15.36 5.48
C ASN A 236 -25.16 -15.55 5.68
N ILE A 237 -24.65 -15.37 6.90
CA ILE A 237 -23.26 -15.65 7.25
C ILE A 237 -22.96 -17.13 6.97
N LEU A 238 -23.77 -18.05 7.51
CA LEU A 238 -23.51 -19.48 7.34
C LEU A 238 -23.66 -19.97 5.92
N THR A 239 -24.51 -19.34 5.13
CA THR A 239 -24.75 -19.74 3.73
C THR A 239 -23.95 -18.96 2.71
N GLY A 240 -23.09 -18.01 3.12
CA GLY A 240 -22.36 -17.16 2.18
C GLY A 240 -23.28 -16.35 1.28
N LYS A 241 -24.45 -15.90 1.79
CA LYS A 241 -25.41 -15.16 0.97
C LYS A 241 -25.02 -13.69 0.84
N THR A 242 -24.88 -13.24 -0.39
CA THR A 242 -24.65 -11.84 -0.76
C THR A 242 -25.92 -11.23 -1.37
N LYS A 243 -25.84 -9.96 -1.80
CA LYS A 243 -26.92 -9.35 -2.59
C LYS A 243 -27.13 -10.02 -3.96
N LEU A 244 -26.10 -10.66 -4.50
CA LEU A 244 -26.12 -11.29 -5.80
C LEU A 244 -26.65 -12.74 -5.76
N GLY A 245 -26.71 -13.36 -4.60
CA GLY A 245 -27.17 -14.75 -4.44
C GLY A 245 -26.55 -15.46 -3.25
N ILE A 246 -26.68 -16.79 -3.21
CA ILE A 246 -26.10 -17.68 -2.22
C ILE A 246 -24.93 -18.43 -2.86
N PHE A 247 -23.75 -18.29 -2.29
CA PHE A 247 -22.51 -18.87 -2.82
C PHE A 247 -21.87 -19.93 -1.91
N GLY A 248 -22.40 -20.13 -0.69
CA GLY A 248 -21.88 -21.10 0.26
C GLY A 248 -20.41 -20.86 0.62
N GLU A 249 -19.64 -21.93 0.73
CA GLU A 249 -18.20 -21.88 1.02
C GLU A 249 -17.41 -21.16 -0.08
N GLU A 250 -17.84 -21.21 -1.33
CA GLU A 250 -17.19 -20.55 -2.46
C GLU A 250 -17.03 -19.04 -2.22
N TYR A 251 -18.01 -18.39 -1.58
CA TYR A 251 -17.92 -16.99 -1.18
C TYR A 251 -16.69 -16.69 -0.34
N TYR A 252 -16.46 -17.50 0.70
CA TYR A 252 -15.34 -17.29 1.62
C TYR A 252 -14.01 -17.58 0.94
N GLN A 253 -13.95 -18.65 0.13
CA GLN A 253 -12.74 -19.02 -0.62
C GLN A 253 -12.34 -17.94 -1.62
N ILE A 254 -13.29 -17.42 -2.40
CA ILE A 254 -13.04 -16.33 -3.35
C ILE A 254 -12.59 -15.07 -2.62
N ASN A 255 -13.32 -14.62 -1.60
CA ASN A 255 -12.97 -13.39 -0.90
C ASN A 255 -11.64 -13.51 -0.17
N GLU A 256 -11.35 -14.63 0.47
CA GLU A 256 -10.06 -14.88 1.09
C GLU A 256 -8.94 -14.82 0.05
N GLN A 257 -9.11 -15.50 -1.09
CA GLN A 257 -8.10 -15.56 -2.13
C GLN A 257 -7.78 -14.20 -2.74
N ILE A 258 -8.76 -13.31 -2.89
CA ILE A 258 -8.55 -11.97 -3.50
C ILE A 258 -8.18 -10.88 -2.49
N ILE A 259 -8.40 -11.11 -1.18
CA ILE A 259 -8.17 -10.11 -0.12
C ILE A 259 -6.89 -10.40 0.66
N ASP A 260 -6.52 -11.67 0.83
CA ASP A 260 -5.45 -12.07 1.74
C ASP A 260 -4.05 -11.73 1.22
N LEU A 261 -3.47 -10.64 1.72
CA LEU A 261 -2.08 -10.27 1.43
C LEU A 261 -1.05 -11.14 2.16
N SER A 262 -1.44 -11.99 3.11
CA SER A 262 -0.51 -12.99 3.65
C SER A 262 -0.25 -14.14 2.66
N ASN A 263 -1.07 -14.23 1.62
CA ASN A 263 -0.91 -15.14 0.49
C ASN A 263 -1.08 -14.36 -0.84
N PRO A 264 -0.17 -13.45 -1.19
CA PRO A 264 -0.34 -12.49 -2.27
C PRO A 264 -0.46 -13.17 -3.64
N LEU A 265 -1.32 -12.62 -4.49
CA LEU A 265 -1.55 -13.06 -5.86
C LEU A 265 -0.48 -12.52 -6.81
N ILE A 266 0.70 -13.08 -6.74
CA ILE A 266 1.89 -12.62 -7.48
C ILE A 266 2.31 -13.64 -8.54
N THR A 267 2.70 -13.18 -9.72
CA THR A 267 3.24 -14.02 -10.81
C THR A 267 4.64 -14.54 -10.47
N GLU A 268 5.05 -15.67 -11.07
CA GLU A 268 6.39 -16.23 -10.82
C GLU A 268 7.50 -15.25 -11.21
N ASP A 269 7.38 -14.60 -12.38
CA ASP A 269 8.34 -13.58 -12.82
C ASP A 269 8.48 -12.43 -11.80
N ALA A 270 7.34 -12.05 -11.17
CA ALA A 270 7.37 -11.02 -10.16
C ALA A 270 8.03 -11.49 -8.86
N LYS A 271 7.87 -12.77 -8.47
CA LYS A 271 8.57 -13.34 -7.32
C LYS A 271 10.09 -13.29 -7.50
N GLU A 272 10.58 -13.68 -8.69
CA GLU A 272 12.00 -13.62 -9.03
C GLU A 272 12.53 -12.19 -8.96
N LEU A 273 11.80 -11.22 -9.53
CA LEU A 273 12.19 -9.82 -9.49
C LEU A 273 12.19 -9.23 -8.08
N VAL A 274 11.19 -9.53 -7.25
CA VAL A 274 11.17 -9.07 -5.86
C VAL A 274 12.33 -9.68 -5.06
N LEU A 275 12.65 -10.96 -5.30
CA LEU A 275 13.78 -11.63 -4.67
C LEU A 275 15.10 -10.98 -5.09
N ALA A 276 15.29 -10.70 -6.38
CA ALA A 276 16.46 -9.98 -6.88
C ALA A 276 16.61 -8.61 -6.20
N TYR A 277 15.51 -7.84 -6.08
CA TYR A 277 15.50 -6.56 -5.38
C TYR A 277 15.78 -6.67 -3.87
N TYR A 278 15.47 -7.80 -3.27
CA TYR A 278 15.84 -8.09 -1.89
C TYR A 278 17.34 -8.35 -1.73
N GLU A 279 17.92 -9.14 -2.65
CA GLU A 279 19.32 -9.61 -2.61
C GLU A 279 20.31 -8.60 -3.19
N GLU A 280 19.92 -7.90 -4.26
CA GLU A 280 20.81 -6.97 -4.98
C GLU A 280 20.98 -5.64 -4.25
N SER A 281 22.17 -5.08 -4.46
CA SER A 281 22.46 -3.70 -4.11
C SER A 281 22.43 -2.79 -5.32
N LEU A 282 22.07 -1.54 -5.10
CA LEU A 282 22.36 -0.48 -6.05
C LEU A 282 23.85 -0.17 -6.06
N ASP A 283 24.48 -0.23 -7.23
CA ASP A 283 25.80 0.35 -7.40
C ASP A 283 25.67 1.84 -7.79
N PRO A 284 25.97 2.76 -6.87
CA PRO A 284 25.83 4.19 -7.12
C PRO A 284 27.12 4.82 -7.72
N GLU A 285 28.13 4.05 -8.09
CA GLU A 285 29.47 4.61 -8.43
C GLU A 285 29.47 5.52 -9.65
N ASP A 286 28.57 5.28 -10.62
CA ASP A 286 28.51 6.06 -11.87
C ASP A 286 27.49 7.18 -11.92
N ARG A 287 26.75 7.44 -10.82
CA ARG A 287 25.68 8.43 -10.81
C ARG A 287 26.06 9.70 -10.08
N GLY A 288 26.05 10.82 -10.79
CA GLY A 288 26.23 12.17 -10.23
C GLY A 288 24.91 12.93 -10.17
N TYR A 289 24.87 13.97 -9.34
CA TYR A 289 23.67 14.81 -9.17
C TYR A 289 23.47 15.83 -10.29
N ARG A 290 24.29 15.83 -11.35
CA ARG A 290 24.18 16.82 -12.46
C ARG A 290 22.80 16.79 -13.12
N ASN A 291 22.32 15.58 -13.43
CA ASN A 291 21.03 15.39 -14.07
C ASN A 291 19.88 15.80 -13.14
N LEU A 292 19.95 15.42 -11.87
CA LEU A 292 19.01 15.85 -10.86
C LEU A 292 18.89 17.38 -10.78
N ILE A 293 20.01 18.10 -10.73
CA ILE A 293 20.01 19.56 -10.67
C ILE A 293 19.39 20.17 -11.93
N ARG A 294 19.69 19.58 -13.11
CA ARG A 294 19.08 19.99 -14.39
C ARG A 294 17.56 19.83 -14.33
N MET A 295 17.07 18.66 -13.90
CA MET A 295 15.63 18.38 -13.76
C MET A 295 14.96 19.33 -12.77
N MET A 296 15.58 19.60 -11.62
CA MET A 296 15.07 20.54 -10.62
C MET A 296 14.99 21.98 -11.17
N THR A 297 15.93 22.36 -12.04
CA THR A 297 15.92 23.66 -12.72
C THR A 297 14.78 23.74 -13.74
N GLU A 298 14.65 22.72 -14.60
CA GLU A 298 13.61 22.61 -15.62
C GLU A 298 12.21 22.68 -15.01
N ASP A 299 12.00 22.02 -13.87
CA ASP A 299 10.73 21.95 -13.17
C ASP A 299 10.51 23.10 -12.18
N GLY A 300 11.47 24.01 -12.07
CA GLY A 300 11.37 25.17 -11.18
C GLY A 300 11.35 24.83 -9.69
N PHE A 301 11.89 23.68 -9.29
CA PHE A 301 11.93 23.20 -7.91
C PHE A 301 12.57 24.22 -6.95
N PHE A 302 13.59 24.94 -7.40
CA PHE A 302 14.28 25.95 -6.60
C PHE A 302 13.38 27.09 -6.11
N LYS A 303 12.22 27.30 -6.77
CA LYS A 303 11.23 28.28 -6.32
C LYS A 303 10.50 27.85 -5.04
N PHE A 304 10.46 26.56 -4.76
CA PHE A 304 9.75 25.97 -3.62
C PHE A 304 10.69 25.55 -2.48
N LEU A 305 12.00 25.59 -2.73
CA LEU A 305 13.00 25.35 -1.71
C LEU A 305 13.31 26.65 -0.94
N PRO A 306 13.84 26.53 0.29
CA PRO A 306 14.33 27.70 1.02
C PRO A 306 15.32 28.52 0.20
N LYS A 307 15.25 29.85 0.27
CA LYS A 307 16.16 30.76 -0.44
C LYS A 307 17.55 30.73 0.21
N LYS A 308 18.33 29.72 -0.07
CA LYS A 308 19.74 29.56 0.33
C LYS A 308 20.49 28.76 -0.72
N ASP A 309 21.77 29.02 -0.87
CA ASP A 309 22.60 28.47 -1.95
C ASP A 309 22.66 26.93 -1.96
N GLU A 310 22.56 26.29 -0.80
CA GLU A 310 22.63 24.83 -0.64
C GLU A 310 21.27 24.16 -0.51
N ALA A 311 20.17 24.81 -0.84
CA ALA A 311 18.81 24.27 -0.63
C ALA A 311 18.59 22.92 -1.33
N TRP A 312 19.19 22.69 -2.50
CA TRP A 312 19.12 21.42 -3.20
C TRP A 312 19.90 20.31 -2.46
N VAL A 313 21.04 20.65 -1.84
CA VAL A 313 21.83 19.69 -1.03
C VAL A 313 21.02 19.23 0.16
N ASP A 314 20.36 20.17 0.85
CA ASP A 314 19.47 19.84 1.97
C ASP A 314 18.31 18.95 1.52
N PHE A 315 17.80 19.18 0.30
CA PHE A 315 16.72 18.37 -0.26
C PHE A 315 17.17 16.93 -0.50
N VAL A 316 18.36 16.70 -1.05
CA VAL A 316 18.86 15.36 -1.39
C VAL A 316 19.59 14.66 -0.24
N ARG A 317 19.96 15.38 0.83
CA ARG A 317 20.75 14.83 1.95
C ARG A 317 20.20 13.54 2.57
N PRO A 318 18.88 13.37 2.81
CA PRO A 318 18.34 12.13 3.33
C PRO A 318 18.60 10.94 2.40
N PHE A 319 18.48 11.15 1.09
CA PHE A 319 18.71 10.13 0.06
C PHE A 319 20.21 9.78 -0.07
N MET A 320 21.10 10.77 0.06
CA MET A 320 22.55 10.53 0.09
C MET A 320 22.96 9.63 1.26
N LYS A 321 22.27 9.74 2.39
CA LYS A 321 22.54 8.85 3.54
C LYS A 321 22.20 7.40 3.23
N LEU A 322 21.12 7.14 2.50
CA LEU A 322 20.74 5.79 2.06
C LEU A 322 21.83 5.17 1.19
N THR A 323 22.30 5.90 0.18
CA THR A 323 23.38 5.46 -0.72
C THR A 323 24.65 5.09 0.03
N ARG A 324 25.04 5.89 1.04
CA ARG A 324 26.23 5.59 1.86
C ARG A 324 26.06 4.32 2.71
N LYS A 325 24.88 4.10 3.28
CA LYS A 325 24.59 2.91 4.08
C LYS A 325 24.63 1.64 3.24
N GLU A 326 24.07 1.71 2.04
CA GLU A 326 24.08 0.60 1.10
C GLU A 326 25.52 0.21 0.71
N LYS A 327 26.37 1.19 0.38
CA LYS A 327 27.82 0.96 0.13
C LYS A 327 28.53 0.31 1.33
N MET A 328 28.21 0.72 2.54
CA MET A 328 28.81 0.14 3.74
C MET A 328 28.37 -1.29 3.99
N TYR A 329 27.10 -1.61 3.68
CA TYR A 329 26.56 -2.96 3.81
C TYR A 329 27.26 -3.93 2.85
N HIS A 330 27.49 -3.50 1.59
CA HIS A 330 28.19 -4.33 0.60
C HIS A 330 29.63 -4.61 0.98
N LYS A 331 30.39 -3.61 1.41
CA LYS A 331 31.78 -3.81 1.84
C LYS A 331 31.88 -4.83 2.98
N LYS A 332 30.90 -4.87 3.88
CA LYS A 332 30.87 -5.86 4.98
C LYS A 332 30.55 -7.29 4.52
N ASN A 333 29.74 -7.43 3.45
CA ASN A 333 29.34 -8.75 2.93
C ASN A 333 30.34 -9.33 1.94
N GLN A 334 31.13 -8.50 1.26
CA GLN A 334 32.23 -8.94 0.39
C GLN A 334 33.49 -9.37 1.17
N THR A 335 33.57 -9.02 2.45
CA THR A 335 34.69 -9.38 3.35
C THR A 335 34.38 -10.58 4.25
N LYS A 336 33.25 -11.22 4.09
CA LYS A 336 32.86 -12.51 4.65
C LYS A 336 32.86 -13.59 3.58
#